data_5db322fcc36f2bae57f8f538d0763713
#
_entry.id   5db322fcc36f2bae57f8f538d0763713
#
_cell.length_a   1.000
_cell.length_b   1.000
_cell.length_c   1.000
_cell.angle_alpha   90.00
_cell.angle_beta   90.00
_cell.angle_gamma   90.00
#
_symmetry.space_group_name_H-M   'P 1'
#
loop_
_entity.id
_entity.type
_entity.pdbx_description
1 polymer ?
#
loop_
_entity_poly.entity_id
_entity_poly.type
_entity_poly.pdbx_seq_one_letter_code
_entity_poly.pdbx_strand_id
1 'polypeptide(L)'
;MNEILCLTLIEVDIEINVGPYRCDIVATDETSGLKVIIENQLESTNHDHLGKIITYASGLDAKVIVWIVKEAKEEHRAAIEWLNNYTSSEIDFFLIEIHAYKIGDSNPAPKFEVVEKPNDFVKRSKNKDDGELNTSQTQRLIFWQQFNDRVALKGKPFNIRKPTTDHWYDIAIGTSAAKIAVDLVNKENCIILELYIHSDKDLYDSLYEKKNEIEGEIGLTFEWNRLDSKKACRIKHFIYGLDFDNHSNYNQLMDEVIDKAIIMRKVIQKYLN
;
A
#
# COMPACT_ATOMS: atom_id res chain seq x y z
N MET A 1 6.50 -5.56 9.20
CA MET A 1 5.12 -5.94 8.84
C MET A 1 4.70 -5.25 7.54
N ASN A 2 4.72 -3.92 7.47
CA ASN A 2 4.31 -3.18 6.25
C ASN A 2 5.00 -3.65 4.96
N GLU A 3 6.31 -3.92 5.01
CA GLU A 3 7.05 -4.42 3.83
C GLU A 3 6.61 -5.82 3.38
N ILE A 4 6.23 -6.68 4.32
CA ILE A 4 5.82 -8.07 4.04
C ILE A 4 4.42 -8.11 3.43
N LEU A 5 3.52 -7.28 3.96
CA LEU A 5 2.13 -7.20 3.50
C LEU A 5 1.97 -6.24 2.32
N CYS A 6 2.98 -5.43 1.99
CA CYS A 6 2.89 -4.32 1.04
C CYS A 6 1.77 -3.32 1.37
N LEU A 7 1.51 -3.10 2.68
CA LEU A 7 0.49 -2.20 3.22
C LEU A 7 1.14 -1.10 4.04
N THR A 8 0.46 0.04 4.16
CA THR A 8 0.82 1.11 5.10
C THR A 8 -0.25 1.19 6.18
N LEU A 9 -0.02 0.52 7.31
CA LEU A 9 -0.98 0.45 8.39
C LEU A 9 -1.01 1.75 9.18
N ILE A 10 -2.20 2.32 9.31
CA ILE A 10 -2.53 3.53 10.11
C ILE A 10 -3.69 3.24 11.06
N GLU A 11 -4.01 4.20 11.94
CA GLU A 11 -5.13 4.08 12.88
C GLU A 11 -5.09 2.75 13.64
N VAL A 12 -3.89 2.42 14.16
CA VAL A 12 -3.66 1.13 14.81
C VAL A 12 -4.24 1.14 16.21
N ASP A 13 -5.29 0.34 16.40
CA ASP A 13 -5.91 0.06 17.68
C ASP A 13 -5.53 -1.33 18.16
N ILE A 14 -5.40 -1.51 19.47
CA ILE A 14 -5.07 -2.79 20.09
C ILE A 14 -6.21 -3.28 20.99
N GLU A 15 -6.33 -4.61 21.11
CA GLU A 15 -7.25 -5.23 22.05
C GLU A 15 -8.72 -4.81 21.83
N ILE A 16 -9.18 -4.81 20.56
CA ILE A 16 -10.54 -4.38 20.20
C ILE A 16 -11.57 -5.48 20.43
N ASN A 17 -12.65 -5.14 21.15
CA ASN A 17 -13.73 -6.08 21.43
C ASN A 17 -14.54 -6.43 20.18
N VAL A 18 -14.75 -7.73 19.96
CA VAL A 18 -15.62 -8.29 18.93
C VAL A 18 -16.59 -9.27 19.62
N GLY A 19 -17.73 -8.75 20.03
CA GLY A 19 -18.64 -9.50 20.91
C GLY A 19 -17.97 -9.86 22.23
N PRO A 20 -17.92 -11.15 22.61
CA PRO A 20 -17.26 -11.62 23.84
C PRO A 20 -15.75 -11.82 23.67
N TYR A 21 -15.22 -11.66 22.46
CA TYR A 21 -13.83 -11.86 22.12
C TYR A 21 -13.09 -10.56 21.95
N ARG A 22 -11.76 -10.64 21.80
CA ARG A 22 -10.89 -9.48 21.64
C ARG A 22 -9.87 -9.76 20.55
N CYS A 23 -9.86 -8.90 19.53
CA CYS A 23 -8.87 -8.91 18.45
C CYS A 23 -7.62 -8.17 18.89
N ASP A 24 -6.44 -8.74 18.67
CA ASP A 24 -5.18 -8.17 19.15
C ASP A 24 -4.90 -6.81 18.53
N ILE A 25 -4.98 -6.70 17.20
CA ILE A 25 -4.69 -5.45 16.46
C ILE A 25 -5.72 -5.26 15.36
N VAL A 26 -6.27 -4.06 15.28
CA VAL A 26 -7.08 -3.57 14.17
C VAL A 26 -6.40 -2.35 13.59
N ALA A 27 -6.26 -2.28 12.30
CA ALA A 27 -5.64 -1.16 11.59
C ALA A 27 -6.38 -0.86 10.30
N THR A 28 -6.06 0.27 9.70
CA THR A 28 -6.53 0.64 8.35
C THR A 28 -5.32 0.71 7.43
N ASP A 29 -5.40 0.15 6.24
CA ASP A 29 -4.39 0.43 5.23
C ASP A 29 -4.60 1.84 4.69
N GLU A 30 -3.61 2.69 4.84
CA GLU A 30 -3.67 4.11 4.47
C GLU A 30 -4.05 4.30 2.99
N THR A 31 -3.66 3.36 2.16
CA THR A 31 -3.77 3.49 0.72
C THR A 31 -5.11 3.03 0.18
N SER A 32 -5.56 1.86 0.61
CA SER A 32 -6.82 1.28 0.14
C SER A 32 -8.01 1.61 1.03
N GLY A 33 -7.76 2.11 2.25
CA GLY A 33 -8.77 2.29 3.28
C GLY A 33 -9.35 0.97 3.79
N LEU A 34 -8.74 -0.16 3.44
CA LEU A 34 -9.21 -1.48 3.88
C LEU A 34 -8.87 -1.71 5.35
N LYS A 35 -9.82 -2.28 6.07
CA LYS A 35 -9.59 -2.70 7.45
C LYS A 35 -8.75 -3.96 7.49
N VAL A 36 -7.72 -3.93 8.32
CA VAL A 36 -6.75 -5.00 8.54
C VAL A 36 -6.89 -5.48 9.99
N ILE A 37 -6.97 -6.77 10.20
CA ILE A 37 -6.87 -7.38 11.52
C ILE A 37 -5.61 -8.24 11.61
N ILE A 38 -4.97 -8.22 12.78
CA ILE A 38 -3.79 -9.03 13.05
C ILE A 38 -4.03 -9.75 14.38
N GLU A 39 -3.94 -11.08 14.34
CA GLU A 39 -3.99 -11.96 15.51
C GLU A 39 -2.63 -12.59 15.74
N ASN A 40 -2.12 -12.50 16.96
CA ASN A 40 -0.81 -13.02 17.35
C ASN A 40 -1.00 -14.27 18.23
N GLN A 41 -0.45 -15.38 17.77
CA GLN A 41 -0.44 -16.63 18.54
C GLN A 41 1.02 -17.09 18.73
N LEU A 42 1.58 -16.88 19.92
CA LEU A 42 2.96 -17.28 20.24
C LEU A 42 3.15 -18.79 20.43
N GLU A 43 2.29 -19.59 19.80
CA GLU A 43 2.29 -21.06 19.80
C GLU A 43 2.10 -21.57 18.37
N SER A 44 2.06 -22.89 18.21
CA SER A 44 1.66 -23.51 16.95
C SER A 44 0.18 -23.23 16.66
N THR A 45 -0.18 -23.10 15.38
CA THR A 45 -1.58 -22.88 14.94
C THR A 45 -2.55 -23.89 15.55
N ASN A 46 -3.76 -23.43 15.86
CA ASN A 46 -4.85 -24.27 16.37
C ASN A 46 -6.22 -23.81 15.84
N HIS A 47 -7.23 -24.66 16.03
CA HIS A 47 -8.59 -24.39 15.53
C HIS A 47 -9.27 -23.22 16.23
N ASP A 48 -8.95 -22.96 17.51
CA ASP A 48 -9.52 -21.84 18.28
C ASP A 48 -9.16 -20.51 17.64
N HIS A 49 -7.87 -20.30 17.33
CA HIS A 49 -7.41 -19.07 16.67
C HIS A 49 -7.89 -18.98 15.22
N LEU A 50 -7.97 -20.11 14.48
CA LEU A 50 -8.58 -20.10 13.15
C LEU A 50 -10.05 -19.64 13.21
N GLY A 51 -10.80 -20.12 14.19
CA GLY A 51 -12.17 -19.65 14.43
C GLY A 51 -12.25 -18.18 14.80
N LYS A 52 -11.33 -17.70 15.65
CA LYS A 52 -11.25 -16.30 16.06
C LYS A 52 -11.01 -15.37 14.87
N ILE A 53 -9.99 -15.63 14.04
CA ILE A 53 -9.68 -14.73 12.91
C ILE A 53 -10.84 -14.61 11.92
N ILE A 54 -11.60 -15.68 11.70
CA ILE A 54 -12.80 -15.66 10.85
C ILE A 54 -13.91 -14.83 11.52
N THR A 55 -14.11 -15.02 12.83
CA THR A 55 -15.10 -14.27 13.63
C THR A 55 -14.77 -12.77 13.64
N TYR A 56 -13.49 -12.40 13.80
CA TYR A 56 -13.06 -11.01 13.82
C TYR A 56 -13.19 -10.37 12.43
N ALA A 57 -12.80 -11.09 11.38
CA ALA A 57 -12.97 -10.64 10.01
C ALA A 57 -14.44 -10.27 9.71
N SER A 58 -15.36 -11.16 10.08
CA SER A 58 -16.79 -10.95 9.92
C SER A 58 -17.33 -9.81 10.80
N GLY A 59 -16.97 -9.80 12.09
CA GLY A 59 -17.51 -8.84 13.08
C GLY A 59 -17.02 -7.40 12.85
N LEU A 60 -15.83 -7.23 12.27
CA LEU A 60 -15.21 -5.93 11.99
C LEU A 60 -15.30 -5.52 10.52
N ASP A 61 -15.88 -6.34 9.65
CA ASP A 61 -15.85 -6.18 8.19
C ASP A 61 -14.41 -5.96 7.66
N ALA A 62 -13.46 -6.74 8.22
CA ALA A 62 -12.08 -6.67 7.79
C ALA A 62 -11.89 -7.36 6.44
N LYS A 63 -11.01 -6.79 5.62
CA LYS A 63 -10.69 -7.33 4.29
C LYS A 63 -9.32 -7.98 4.24
N VAL A 64 -8.42 -7.61 5.15
CA VAL A 64 -7.10 -8.22 5.25
C VAL A 64 -6.96 -8.85 6.64
N ILE A 65 -6.71 -10.13 6.67
CA ILE A 65 -6.63 -10.94 7.88
C ILE A 65 -5.22 -11.53 7.99
N VAL A 66 -4.51 -11.19 9.06
CA VAL A 66 -3.13 -11.60 9.29
C VAL A 66 -3.06 -12.44 10.56
N TRP A 67 -2.65 -13.69 10.42
CA TRP A 67 -2.43 -14.60 11.53
C TRP A 67 -0.93 -14.83 11.71
N ILE A 68 -0.36 -14.32 12.81
CA ILE A 68 1.05 -14.46 13.15
C ILE A 68 1.20 -15.56 14.19
N VAL A 69 2.05 -16.54 13.90
CA VAL A 69 2.22 -17.73 14.72
C VAL A 69 3.70 -18.04 14.95
N LYS A 70 3.99 -18.85 15.95
CA LYS A 70 5.33 -19.41 16.15
C LYS A 70 5.61 -20.54 15.15
N GLU A 71 4.60 -21.36 14.85
CA GLU A 71 4.71 -22.50 13.96
C GLU A 71 3.37 -22.76 13.26
N ALA A 72 3.38 -22.86 11.96
CA ALA A 72 2.20 -23.13 11.14
C ALA A 72 2.09 -24.64 10.85
N LYS A 73 1.06 -25.27 11.32
CA LYS A 73 0.75 -26.66 10.97
C LYS A 73 0.15 -26.74 9.57
N GLU A 74 0.46 -27.80 8.85
CA GLU A 74 0.06 -27.98 7.45
C GLU A 74 -1.46 -27.96 7.25
N GLU A 75 -2.24 -28.54 8.18
CA GLU A 75 -3.70 -28.51 8.11
C GLU A 75 -4.29 -27.11 8.20
N HIS A 76 -3.65 -26.19 8.95
CA HIS A 76 -4.08 -24.80 9.04
C HIS A 76 -3.57 -23.96 7.85
N ARG A 77 -2.37 -24.25 7.35
CA ARG A 77 -1.87 -23.66 6.10
C ARG A 77 -2.85 -23.98 4.95
N ALA A 78 -3.23 -25.26 4.80
CA ALA A 78 -4.19 -25.68 3.80
C ALA A 78 -5.59 -25.03 4.00
N ALA A 79 -6.01 -24.81 5.25
CA ALA A 79 -7.25 -24.10 5.55
C ALA A 79 -7.19 -22.63 5.11
N ILE A 80 -6.08 -21.93 5.36
CA ILE A 80 -5.87 -20.54 4.91
C ILE A 80 -5.80 -20.48 3.37
N GLU A 81 -5.10 -21.42 2.73
CA GLU A 81 -5.08 -21.54 1.28
C GLU A 81 -6.51 -21.74 0.71
N TRP A 82 -7.31 -22.62 1.35
CA TRP A 82 -8.69 -22.83 0.95
C TRP A 82 -9.54 -21.55 1.13
N LEU A 83 -9.40 -20.83 2.25
CA LEU A 83 -10.08 -19.56 2.46
C LEU A 83 -9.71 -18.55 1.38
N ASN A 84 -8.42 -18.40 1.06
CA ASN A 84 -7.95 -17.52 -0.02
C ASN A 84 -8.52 -17.91 -1.38
N ASN A 85 -8.76 -19.19 -1.60
CA ASN A 85 -9.26 -19.68 -2.88
C ASN A 85 -10.78 -19.57 -3.04
N TYR A 86 -11.55 -19.62 -1.94
CA TYR A 86 -13.02 -19.75 -1.99
C TYR A 86 -13.80 -18.62 -1.32
N THR A 87 -13.11 -17.65 -0.69
CA THR A 87 -13.75 -16.39 -0.26
C THR A 87 -13.77 -15.37 -1.39
N SER A 88 -14.44 -14.23 -1.17
CA SER A 88 -14.43 -13.11 -2.09
C SER A 88 -12.98 -12.68 -2.41
N SER A 89 -12.73 -12.26 -3.64
CA SER A 89 -11.43 -11.69 -4.07
C SER A 89 -11.04 -10.41 -3.31
N GLU A 90 -11.96 -9.84 -2.53
CA GLU A 90 -11.70 -8.68 -1.67
C GLU A 90 -11.17 -9.07 -0.28
N ILE A 91 -11.16 -10.36 0.07
CA ILE A 91 -10.75 -10.85 1.39
C ILE A 91 -9.45 -11.63 1.25
N ASP A 92 -8.43 -11.19 1.96
CA ASP A 92 -7.09 -11.71 1.92
C ASP A 92 -6.67 -12.27 3.29
N PHE A 93 -6.27 -13.54 3.33
CA PHE A 93 -5.74 -14.20 4.52
C PHE A 93 -4.23 -14.41 4.39
N PHE A 94 -3.48 -14.00 5.42
CA PHE A 94 -2.05 -14.21 5.54
C PHE A 94 -1.77 -15.09 6.76
N LEU A 95 -0.94 -16.12 6.59
CA LEU A 95 -0.36 -16.90 7.67
C LEU A 95 1.15 -16.64 7.69
N ILE A 96 1.66 -16.15 8.82
CA ILE A 96 3.03 -15.68 8.95
C ILE A 96 3.66 -16.33 10.19
N GLU A 97 4.82 -16.94 10.04
CA GLU A 97 5.65 -17.36 11.16
C GLU A 97 6.56 -16.23 11.65
N ILE A 98 6.71 -16.13 12.98
CA ILE A 98 7.67 -15.24 13.61
C ILE A 98 8.80 -16.06 14.22
N HIS A 99 10.04 -15.78 13.78
CA HIS A 99 11.25 -16.41 14.28
C HIS A 99 12.15 -15.36 14.95
N ALA A 100 12.90 -15.77 15.95
CA ALA A 100 13.91 -14.94 16.59
C ALA A 100 15.29 -15.47 16.26
N TYR A 101 16.10 -14.68 15.57
CA TYR A 101 17.48 -15.03 15.20
C TYR A 101 18.48 -14.14 15.94
N LYS A 102 19.60 -14.72 16.35
CA LYS A 102 20.74 -13.96 16.84
C LYS A 102 22.05 -14.47 16.24
N ILE A 103 23.02 -13.58 16.11
CA ILE A 103 24.37 -13.89 15.64
C ILE A 103 25.30 -13.70 16.81
N GLY A 104 25.96 -14.79 17.25
CA GLY A 104 26.84 -14.78 18.43
C GLY A 104 26.08 -14.26 19.67
N ASP A 105 26.62 -13.24 20.33
CA ASP A 105 26.06 -12.63 21.54
C ASP A 105 25.18 -11.40 21.27
N SER A 106 24.76 -11.16 20.00
CA SER A 106 23.86 -10.07 19.67
C SER A 106 22.48 -10.23 20.31
N ASN A 107 21.73 -9.13 20.43
CA ASN A 107 20.32 -9.22 20.77
C ASN A 107 19.56 -9.97 19.66
N PRO A 108 18.55 -10.80 20.01
CA PRO A 108 17.74 -11.46 19.02
C PRO A 108 16.99 -10.45 18.13
N ALA A 109 16.96 -10.72 16.83
CA ALA A 109 16.19 -9.95 15.86
C ALA A 109 14.99 -10.79 15.36
N PRO A 110 13.76 -10.24 15.33
CA PRO A 110 12.61 -10.94 14.78
C PRO A 110 12.69 -11.02 13.25
N LYS A 111 12.37 -12.18 12.71
CA LYS A 111 12.14 -12.38 11.28
C LYS A 111 10.74 -12.92 11.08
N PHE A 112 9.99 -12.30 10.22
CA PHE A 112 8.69 -12.79 9.76
C PHE A 112 8.88 -13.59 8.46
N GLU A 113 8.25 -14.74 8.37
CA GLU A 113 8.27 -15.60 7.21
C GLU A 113 6.84 -15.91 6.77
N VAL A 114 6.50 -15.57 5.52
CA VAL A 114 5.15 -15.80 4.98
C VAL A 114 5.02 -17.27 4.63
N VAL A 115 4.13 -17.97 5.32
CA VAL A 115 3.82 -19.40 5.10
C VAL A 115 2.72 -19.54 4.05
N GLU A 116 1.67 -18.71 4.16
CA GLU A 116 0.57 -18.69 3.21
C GLU A 116 0.09 -17.25 3.00
N LYS A 117 -0.26 -16.92 1.77
CA LYS A 117 -0.77 -15.61 1.38
C LYS A 117 -1.75 -15.74 0.22
N PRO A 118 -2.57 -14.73 -0.04
CA PRO A 118 -3.46 -14.71 -1.19
C PRO A 118 -2.68 -14.95 -2.48
N ASN A 119 -3.10 -15.94 -3.23
CA ASN A 119 -2.53 -16.20 -4.54
C ASN A 119 -3.30 -15.42 -5.59
N ASP A 120 -2.82 -14.23 -5.91
CA ASP A 120 -3.38 -13.38 -6.96
C ASP A 120 -3.51 -14.12 -8.30
N PHE A 121 -2.62 -15.08 -8.55
CA PHE A 121 -2.67 -15.90 -9.73
C PHE A 121 -3.83 -16.90 -9.69
N VAL A 122 -4.11 -17.51 -8.56
CA VAL A 122 -5.23 -18.48 -8.40
C VAL A 122 -6.56 -17.75 -8.39
N LYS A 123 -6.67 -16.59 -7.71
CA LYS A 123 -7.85 -15.73 -7.79
C LYS A 123 -8.07 -15.23 -9.22
N ARG A 124 -7.01 -14.82 -9.92
CA ARG A 124 -7.03 -14.43 -11.34
C ARG A 124 -7.32 -15.60 -12.28
N SER A 125 -6.86 -16.83 -11.98
CA SER A 125 -7.12 -18.01 -12.82
C SER A 125 -8.55 -18.54 -12.65
N LYS A 126 -9.16 -18.43 -11.45
CA LYS A 126 -10.57 -18.79 -11.24
C LYS A 126 -11.51 -17.78 -11.88
N ASN A 127 -11.14 -16.49 -11.85
CA ASN A 127 -11.81 -15.44 -12.59
C ASN A 127 -11.48 -15.50 -14.11
N LYS A 128 -10.51 -16.33 -14.54
CA LYS A 128 -10.18 -16.56 -15.96
C LYS A 128 -11.14 -17.50 -16.68
N ASP A 129 -11.93 -18.29 -15.96
CA ASP A 129 -13.06 -18.99 -16.60
C ASP A 129 -14.23 -18.03 -16.92
N ASP A 130 -14.23 -16.82 -16.33
CA ASP A 130 -15.12 -15.69 -16.66
C ASP A 130 -14.37 -14.41 -17.09
N GLY A 131 -13.09 -14.48 -17.38
CA GLY A 131 -12.35 -13.47 -18.17
C GLY A 131 -12.10 -12.12 -17.54
N GLU A 132 -12.32 -11.85 -16.23
CA GLU A 132 -12.17 -10.50 -15.70
C GLU A 132 -11.23 -10.40 -14.49
N LEU A 133 -10.21 -9.51 -14.62
CA LEU A 133 -9.56 -8.86 -13.49
C LEU A 133 -10.65 -8.19 -12.65
N ASN A 134 -10.52 -8.17 -11.30
CA ASN A 134 -11.34 -7.29 -10.46
C ASN A 134 -11.41 -5.90 -11.12
N THR A 135 -12.60 -5.35 -11.22
CA THR A 135 -12.86 -4.10 -11.95
C THR A 135 -11.85 -3.01 -11.60
N SER A 136 -11.50 -2.82 -10.32
CA SER A 136 -10.52 -1.81 -9.90
C SER A 136 -9.10 -2.13 -10.33
N GLN A 137 -8.68 -3.40 -10.33
CA GLN A 137 -7.35 -3.82 -10.79
C GLN A 137 -7.20 -3.66 -12.31
N THR A 138 -8.24 -4.01 -13.04
CA THR A 138 -8.33 -3.80 -14.49
C THR A 138 -8.24 -2.32 -14.81
N GLN A 139 -8.98 -1.49 -14.08
CA GLN A 139 -8.99 -0.04 -14.28
C GLN A 139 -7.61 0.58 -14.00
N ARG A 140 -6.93 0.14 -12.94
CA ARG A 140 -5.56 0.60 -12.64
C ARG A 140 -4.57 0.18 -13.74
N LEU A 141 -4.65 -1.07 -14.21
CA LEU A 141 -3.78 -1.56 -15.28
C LEU A 141 -4.00 -0.76 -16.58
N ILE A 142 -5.26 -0.51 -16.95
CA ILE A 142 -5.63 0.32 -18.10
C ILE A 142 -5.10 1.74 -17.90
N PHE A 143 -5.29 2.33 -16.71
CA PHE A 143 -4.80 3.66 -16.41
C PHE A 143 -3.27 3.75 -16.58
N TRP A 144 -2.49 2.83 -15.99
CA TRP A 144 -1.03 2.86 -16.08
C TRP A 144 -0.50 2.56 -17.49
N GLN A 145 -1.20 1.75 -18.29
CA GLN A 145 -0.86 1.57 -19.71
C GLN A 145 -1.01 2.89 -20.46
N GLN A 146 -2.16 3.54 -20.35
CA GLN A 146 -2.41 4.82 -21.00
C GLN A 146 -1.49 5.93 -20.46
N PHE A 147 -1.21 5.95 -19.15
CA PHE A 147 -0.26 6.86 -18.53
C PHE A 147 1.14 6.71 -19.13
N ASN A 148 1.63 5.48 -19.31
CA ASN A 148 2.90 5.21 -19.95
C ASN A 148 2.96 5.70 -21.41
N ASP A 149 1.86 5.54 -22.15
CA ASP A 149 1.75 6.04 -23.51
C ASP A 149 1.82 7.59 -23.54
N ARG A 150 1.16 8.25 -22.58
CA ARG A 150 1.23 9.71 -22.42
C ARG A 150 2.63 10.18 -22.03
N VAL A 151 3.31 9.49 -21.10
CA VAL A 151 4.72 9.77 -20.74
C VAL A 151 5.63 9.62 -21.96
N ALA A 152 5.40 8.59 -22.80
CA ALA A 152 6.17 8.38 -24.03
C ALA A 152 5.95 9.51 -25.04
N LEU A 153 4.72 9.97 -25.22
CA LEU A 153 4.36 11.10 -26.11
C LEU A 153 5.01 12.42 -25.65
N LYS A 154 5.21 12.61 -24.34
CA LYS A 154 5.90 13.78 -23.77
C LYS A 154 7.44 13.65 -23.76
N GLY A 155 8.00 12.69 -24.51
CA GLY A 155 9.46 12.52 -24.66
C GLY A 155 10.14 11.78 -23.50
N LYS A 156 9.39 11.02 -22.69
CA LYS A 156 9.89 10.22 -21.56
C LYS A 156 10.68 11.06 -20.54
N PRO A 157 10.06 12.04 -19.91
CA PRO A 157 10.73 12.93 -18.95
C PRO A 157 11.24 12.20 -17.69
N PHE A 158 10.75 10.98 -17.45
CA PHE A 158 11.20 10.05 -16.41
C PHE A 158 11.08 8.60 -16.92
N ASN A 159 11.68 7.66 -16.19
CA ASN A 159 11.67 6.26 -16.58
C ASN A 159 10.25 5.68 -16.51
N ILE A 160 9.85 5.04 -17.60
CA ILE A 160 8.59 4.32 -17.68
C ILE A 160 8.71 2.98 -16.93
N ARG A 161 7.76 2.69 -16.07
CA ARG A 161 7.64 1.42 -15.35
C ARG A 161 6.68 0.47 -16.08
N LYS A 162 6.86 -0.83 -15.87
CA LYS A 162 5.87 -1.81 -16.34
C LYS A 162 4.52 -1.52 -15.66
N PRO A 163 3.40 -1.44 -16.40
CA PRO A 163 2.09 -1.29 -15.80
C PRO A 163 1.79 -2.44 -14.84
N THR A 164 1.22 -2.11 -13.69
CA THR A 164 0.82 -3.06 -12.65
C THR A 164 -0.64 -2.83 -12.27
N THR A 165 -1.19 -3.69 -11.43
CA THR A 165 -2.52 -3.51 -10.83
C THR A 165 -2.48 -2.68 -9.55
N ASP A 166 -1.28 -2.21 -9.16
CA ASP A 166 -1.11 -1.35 -7.98
C ASP A 166 -1.76 0.01 -8.21
N HIS A 167 -2.17 0.65 -7.12
CA HIS A 167 -2.76 1.98 -7.17
C HIS A 167 -1.71 3.09 -7.25
N TRP A 168 -0.42 2.78 -7.17
CA TRP A 168 0.68 3.75 -7.14
C TRP A 168 1.71 3.53 -8.25
N TYR A 169 2.38 4.64 -8.62
CA TYR A 169 3.44 4.68 -9.63
C TYR A 169 4.58 5.57 -9.15
N ASP A 170 5.79 5.01 -9.02
CA ASP A 170 6.96 5.73 -8.51
C ASP A 170 7.77 6.39 -9.61
N ILE A 171 8.23 7.62 -9.35
CA ILE A 171 9.12 8.39 -10.20
C ILE A 171 10.39 8.71 -9.39
N ALA A 172 11.54 8.23 -9.84
CA ALA A 172 12.81 8.48 -9.18
C ALA A 172 13.23 9.96 -9.31
N ILE A 173 13.78 10.50 -8.23
CA ILE A 173 14.24 11.91 -8.15
C ILE A 173 15.75 12.05 -7.95
N GLY A 174 16.51 10.96 -8.02
CA GLY A 174 17.96 10.98 -7.93
C GLY A 174 18.53 10.70 -6.53
N THR A 175 17.69 10.38 -5.55
CA THR A 175 18.08 9.94 -4.21
C THR A 175 17.33 8.67 -3.82
N SER A 176 17.89 7.88 -2.89
CA SER A 176 17.21 6.75 -2.26
C SER A 176 16.37 7.17 -1.04
N ALA A 177 16.57 8.39 -0.51
CA ALA A 177 15.85 8.89 0.66
C ALA A 177 14.39 9.24 0.35
N ALA A 178 14.09 9.62 -0.90
CA ALA A 178 12.76 10.05 -1.30
C ALA A 178 12.46 9.71 -2.77
N LYS A 179 11.17 9.68 -3.11
CA LYS A 179 10.64 9.48 -4.46
C LYS A 179 9.38 10.32 -4.65
N ILE A 180 9.03 10.61 -5.90
CA ILE A 180 7.69 11.07 -6.21
C ILE A 180 6.82 9.84 -6.44
N ALA A 181 5.63 9.80 -5.84
CA ALA A 181 4.62 8.79 -6.11
C ALA A 181 3.37 9.45 -6.70
N VAL A 182 2.71 8.71 -7.58
CA VAL A 182 1.40 9.05 -8.15
C VAL A 182 0.44 7.98 -7.66
N ASP A 183 -0.51 8.33 -6.78
CA ASP A 183 -1.44 7.40 -6.16
C ASP A 183 -2.87 7.60 -6.70
N LEU A 184 -3.52 6.51 -7.12
CA LEU A 184 -4.90 6.52 -7.60
C LEU A 184 -5.86 6.27 -6.44
N VAL A 185 -6.62 7.28 -6.03
CA VAL A 185 -7.60 7.21 -4.92
C VAL A 185 -9.01 7.37 -5.47
N ASN A 186 -9.53 6.27 -6.05
CA ASN A 186 -10.84 6.29 -6.73
C ASN A 186 -12.01 6.65 -5.80
N LYS A 187 -11.96 6.25 -4.52
CA LYS A 187 -13.00 6.60 -3.53
C LYS A 187 -13.15 8.11 -3.31
N GLU A 188 -12.06 8.86 -3.47
CA GLU A 188 -12.01 10.32 -3.31
C GLU A 188 -12.03 11.03 -4.66
N ASN A 189 -12.19 10.30 -5.76
CA ASN A 189 -12.15 10.81 -7.13
C ASN A 189 -10.91 11.67 -7.41
N CYS A 190 -9.76 11.26 -6.88
CA CYS A 190 -8.53 12.03 -7.03
C CYS A 190 -7.30 11.16 -7.30
N ILE A 191 -6.28 11.83 -7.82
CA ILE A 191 -4.90 11.34 -7.90
C ILE A 191 -4.08 12.17 -6.93
N ILE A 192 -3.28 11.50 -6.09
CA ILE A 192 -2.34 12.18 -5.21
C ILE A 192 -0.96 12.15 -5.86
N LEU A 193 -0.40 13.33 -6.11
CA LEU A 193 0.99 13.49 -6.47
C LEU A 193 1.76 13.85 -5.22
N GLU A 194 2.63 12.96 -4.74
CA GLU A 194 3.32 13.17 -3.49
C GLU A 194 4.85 13.01 -3.58
N LEU A 195 5.56 13.74 -2.72
CA LEU A 195 6.93 13.42 -2.35
C LEU A 195 6.88 12.50 -1.13
N TYR A 196 7.26 11.26 -1.34
CA TYR A 196 7.36 10.26 -0.29
C TYR A 196 8.80 10.17 0.21
N ILE A 197 9.04 10.53 1.47
CA ILE A 197 10.34 10.48 2.15
C ILE A 197 10.34 9.27 3.08
N HIS A 198 11.22 8.29 2.84
CA HIS A 198 11.14 6.96 3.46
C HIS A 198 11.38 6.96 4.99
N SER A 199 12.47 7.58 5.46
CA SER A 199 12.87 7.56 6.87
C SER A 199 13.81 8.69 7.23
N ASP A 200 13.77 9.80 6.50
CA ASP A 200 14.67 10.94 6.64
C ASP A 200 13.87 12.17 7.10
N LYS A 201 13.76 12.32 8.43
CA LYS A 201 13.06 13.46 9.04
C LYS A 201 13.83 14.77 8.84
N ASP A 202 15.16 14.71 8.80
CA ASP A 202 16.00 15.89 8.62
C ASP A 202 15.85 16.45 7.20
N LEU A 203 15.73 15.56 6.22
CA LEU A 203 15.38 15.96 4.85
C LEU A 203 14.01 16.64 4.80
N TYR A 204 13.00 16.06 5.45
CA TYR A 204 11.67 16.68 5.50
C TYR A 204 11.73 18.07 6.14
N ASP A 205 12.38 18.19 7.30
CA ASP A 205 12.47 19.44 8.06
C ASP A 205 13.20 20.51 7.23
N SER A 206 14.29 20.17 6.53
CA SER A 206 15.02 21.09 5.63
C SER A 206 14.16 21.56 4.45
N LEU A 207 13.33 20.69 3.88
CA LEU A 207 12.39 21.08 2.82
C LEU A 207 11.26 21.94 3.37
N TYR A 208 10.78 21.65 4.58
CA TYR A 208 9.70 22.40 5.22
C TYR A 208 10.10 23.84 5.53
N GLU A 209 11.36 24.09 5.94
CA GLU A 209 11.89 25.45 6.13
C GLU A 209 11.80 26.31 4.85
N LYS A 210 11.88 25.65 3.69
CA LYS A 210 11.80 26.27 2.36
C LYS A 210 10.44 26.10 1.67
N LYS A 211 9.42 25.72 2.42
CA LYS A 211 8.09 25.40 1.91
C LYS A 211 7.55 26.45 0.93
N ASN A 212 7.57 27.73 1.32
CA ASN A 212 7.00 28.80 0.51
C ASN A 212 7.77 29.03 -0.81
N GLU A 213 9.09 28.83 -0.80
CA GLU A 213 9.92 28.91 -2.00
C GLU A 213 9.62 27.75 -2.94
N ILE A 214 9.56 26.53 -2.39
CA ILE A 214 9.26 25.30 -3.13
C ILE A 214 7.87 25.38 -3.75
N GLU A 215 6.84 25.75 -2.99
CA GLU A 215 5.46 25.91 -3.48
C GLU A 215 5.37 27.00 -4.54
N GLY A 216 6.09 28.11 -4.36
CA GLY A 216 6.16 29.21 -5.33
C GLY A 216 6.85 28.79 -6.64
N GLU A 217 7.95 28.04 -6.59
CA GLU A 217 8.64 27.56 -7.80
C GLU A 217 7.87 26.47 -8.54
N ILE A 218 7.19 25.57 -7.81
CA ILE A 218 6.37 24.50 -8.42
C ILE A 218 5.05 25.09 -8.95
N GLY A 219 4.53 26.14 -8.30
CA GLY A 219 3.22 26.72 -8.59
C GLY A 219 2.05 25.86 -8.05
N LEU A 220 2.30 25.07 -7.04
CA LEU A 220 1.32 24.18 -6.40
C LEU A 220 1.34 24.36 -4.88
N THR A 221 0.19 24.13 -4.25
CA THR A 221 0.09 24.01 -2.80
C THR A 221 0.12 22.55 -2.38
N PHE A 222 0.75 22.26 -1.24
CA PHE A 222 0.90 20.91 -0.74
C PHE A 222 0.39 20.79 0.69
N GLU A 223 -0.08 19.60 1.01
CA GLU A 223 -0.28 19.16 2.38
C GLU A 223 1.02 18.54 2.91
N TRP A 224 1.59 19.15 3.95
CA TRP A 224 2.87 18.77 4.53
C TRP A 224 2.67 17.91 5.78
N ASN A 225 2.98 16.62 5.67
CA ASN A 225 2.75 15.62 6.71
C ASN A 225 4.08 15.05 7.22
N ARG A 226 4.58 15.55 8.36
CA ARG A 226 5.80 15.03 9.00
C ARG A 226 5.60 13.63 9.57
N LEU A 227 4.38 13.32 10.05
CA LEU A 227 3.98 12.04 10.61
C LEU A 227 4.93 11.57 11.74
N ASP A 228 4.97 12.29 12.87
CA ASP A 228 5.94 12.08 13.96
C ASP A 228 5.93 10.65 14.52
N SER A 229 4.81 9.98 14.51
CA SER A 229 4.67 8.58 14.92
C SER A 229 5.14 7.56 13.88
N LYS A 230 5.50 7.98 12.65
CA LYS A 230 5.92 7.11 11.53
C LYS A 230 7.33 7.45 11.08
N LYS A 231 8.00 6.50 10.41
CA LYS A 231 9.32 6.72 9.80
C LYS A 231 9.21 7.65 8.59
N ALA A 232 8.19 7.45 7.77
CA ALA A 232 8.00 8.22 6.53
C ALA A 232 7.42 9.62 6.79
N CYS A 233 7.70 10.54 5.84
CA CYS A 233 7.01 11.82 5.70
C CYS A 233 6.39 11.92 4.32
N ARG A 234 5.34 12.71 4.17
CA ARG A 234 4.63 12.88 2.90
C ARG A 234 4.31 14.34 2.63
N ILE A 235 4.51 14.78 1.39
CA ILE A 235 4.17 16.12 0.91
C ILE A 235 3.26 15.93 -0.29
N LYS A 236 1.95 16.16 -0.13
CA LYS A 236 0.88 15.72 -1.02
C LYS A 236 0.24 16.90 -1.78
N HIS A 237 -0.04 16.69 -3.05
CA HIS A 237 -0.90 17.54 -3.88
C HIS A 237 -2.01 16.70 -4.48
N PHE A 238 -3.25 17.18 -4.42
CA PHE A 238 -4.44 16.45 -4.88
C PHE A 238 -4.88 16.96 -6.25
N ILE A 239 -5.12 16.05 -7.17
CA ILE A 239 -5.62 16.32 -8.53
C ILE A 239 -6.94 15.57 -8.66
N TYR A 240 -8.04 16.29 -8.72
CA TYR A 240 -9.38 15.72 -8.75
C TYR A 240 -9.84 15.34 -10.14
N GLY A 241 -10.83 14.44 -10.23
CA GLY A 241 -11.48 14.02 -11.47
C GLY A 241 -11.14 12.60 -11.91
N LEU A 242 -10.48 11.78 -11.04
CA LEU A 242 -10.33 10.36 -11.31
C LEU A 242 -11.69 9.66 -11.19
N ASP A 243 -12.08 8.96 -12.24
CA ASP A 243 -13.30 8.14 -12.25
C ASP A 243 -13.01 6.86 -13.06
N PHE A 244 -12.99 5.71 -12.38
CA PHE A 244 -12.72 4.42 -13.02
C PHE A 244 -13.87 3.96 -13.92
N ASP A 245 -15.05 4.53 -13.78
CA ASP A 245 -16.23 4.20 -14.60
C ASP A 245 -16.39 5.15 -15.80
N ASN A 246 -15.63 6.28 -15.82
CA ASN A 246 -15.68 7.26 -16.89
C ASN A 246 -14.29 7.75 -17.31
N HIS A 247 -13.78 7.22 -18.39
CA HIS A 247 -12.43 7.51 -18.90
C HIS A 247 -12.36 8.74 -19.81
N SER A 248 -13.44 9.51 -19.97
CA SER A 248 -13.49 10.60 -20.95
C SER A 248 -12.46 11.71 -20.73
N ASN A 249 -12.04 11.93 -19.47
CA ASN A 249 -11.07 12.94 -19.07
C ASN A 249 -9.65 12.40 -18.87
N TYR A 250 -9.42 11.11 -19.05
CA TYR A 250 -8.14 10.46 -18.70
C TYR A 250 -6.93 11.09 -19.39
N ASN A 251 -7.03 11.43 -20.67
CA ASN A 251 -5.92 12.07 -21.37
C ASN A 251 -5.52 13.41 -20.74
N GLN A 252 -6.52 14.26 -20.42
CA GLN A 252 -6.27 15.55 -19.78
C GLN A 252 -5.73 15.38 -18.36
N LEU A 253 -6.32 14.47 -17.58
CA LEU A 253 -5.94 14.19 -16.21
C LEU A 253 -4.49 13.64 -16.14
N MET A 254 -4.15 12.70 -17.02
CA MET A 254 -2.78 12.15 -17.10
C MET A 254 -1.77 13.20 -17.52
N ASP A 255 -2.11 14.06 -18.50
CA ASP A 255 -1.22 15.16 -18.92
C ASP A 255 -0.97 16.12 -17.77
N GLU A 256 -2.00 16.47 -17.01
CA GLU A 256 -1.88 17.34 -15.83
C GLU A 256 -0.95 16.72 -14.78
N VAL A 257 -1.15 15.43 -14.45
CA VAL A 257 -0.30 14.70 -13.50
C VAL A 257 1.15 14.67 -13.97
N ILE A 258 1.40 14.35 -15.25
CA ILE A 258 2.75 14.26 -15.81
C ILE A 258 3.44 15.63 -15.77
N ASP A 259 2.76 16.68 -16.18
CA ASP A 259 3.35 18.05 -16.22
C ASP A 259 3.70 18.53 -14.80
N LYS A 260 2.81 18.32 -13.83
CA LYS A 260 3.07 18.63 -12.42
C LYS A 260 4.21 17.78 -11.85
N ALA A 261 4.28 16.49 -12.17
CA ALA A 261 5.35 15.59 -11.73
C ALA A 261 6.73 16.04 -12.30
N ILE A 262 6.78 16.48 -13.54
CA ILE A 262 8.01 17.01 -14.17
C ILE A 262 8.49 18.26 -13.42
N ILE A 263 7.60 19.22 -13.17
CA ILE A 263 7.94 20.47 -12.47
C ILE A 263 8.37 20.12 -11.04
N MET A 264 7.60 19.33 -10.32
CA MET A 264 7.90 18.91 -8.96
C MET A 264 9.27 18.23 -8.88
N ARG A 265 9.54 17.28 -9.78
CA ARG A 265 10.83 16.58 -9.85
C ARG A 265 11.99 17.56 -10.04
N LYS A 266 11.87 18.45 -11.00
CA LYS A 266 12.91 19.45 -11.32
C LYS A 266 13.21 20.40 -10.16
N VAL A 267 12.16 20.85 -9.47
CA VAL A 267 12.32 21.79 -8.34
C VAL A 267 12.88 21.03 -7.14
N ILE A 268 12.28 19.90 -6.74
CA ILE A 268 12.74 19.14 -5.57
C ILE A 268 14.22 18.74 -5.71
N GLN A 269 14.68 18.35 -6.90
CA GLN A 269 16.09 18.02 -7.13
C GLN A 269 17.07 19.15 -6.80
N LYS A 270 16.67 20.40 -6.85
CA LYS A 270 17.51 21.55 -6.45
C LYS A 270 17.71 21.63 -4.93
N TYR A 271 16.76 21.10 -4.17
CA TYR A 271 16.74 21.17 -2.71
C TYR A 271 17.23 19.87 -2.04
N LEU A 272 17.64 18.88 -2.83
CA LEU A 272 18.21 17.61 -2.33
C LEU A 272 19.75 17.67 -2.18
N ASN A 273 20.40 18.75 -2.63
CA ASN A 273 21.87 18.93 -2.59
C ASN A 273 22.31 19.78 -1.42
#